data_79daaa24c2984f0e811d4793b1e01ca2
#
_entry.id   79daaa24c2984f0e811d4793b1e01ca2
#
_cell.length_a   1.000
_cell.length_b   1.000
_cell.length_c   1.000
_cell.angle_alpha   90.00
_cell.angle_beta   90.00
_cell.angle_gamma   90.00
#
_symmetry.space_group_name_H-M   'P 1'
#
loop_
_entity.id
_entity.type
_entity.pdbx_description
1 polymer ?
#
loop_
_entity_poly.entity_id
_entity_poly.type
_entity_poly.pdbx_seq_one_letter_code
_entity_poly.pdbx_strand_id
1 'polypeptide(L)'
;MGTQMAPSFACLFMTKLEQQVIDSASCRPWIWWRYIDDIFFVWTREEVGLHTFIDHINSFHRTIKFTSDFSPEKTNFLDVTVKKESNRITTTLYTKPTDTHQYLHSSSCHPRHCKTGIAYSQALRLRRICSEDSDFFSHVRNLKSHLCARGHGARAVQEAINRVCSLPRSEVLGQKSNNDETIERVPLFTTPYLQYPSGLSHLPHF
;
A
#
# COMPACT_ATOMS: atom_id res chain seq x y z
N MET A 1 -12.48 18.97 8.27
CA MET A 1 -11.86 18.39 7.06
C MET A 1 -10.69 19.29 6.67
N GLY A 2 -9.51 18.71 6.39
CA GLY A 2 -8.32 19.46 5.98
C GLY A 2 -8.44 20.03 4.55
N THR A 3 -7.59 20.99 4.20
CA THR A 3 -7.50 21.51 2.84
C THR A 3 -6.98 20.42 1.88
N GLN A 4 -7.33 20.50 0.60
CA GLN A 4 -6.84 19.57 -0.43
C GLN A 4 -5.30 19.58 -0.57
N MET A 5 -4.64 20.66 -0.19
CA MET A 5 -3.19 20.82 -0.21
C MET A 5 -2.48 20.19 1.01
N ALA A 6 -3.20 19.89 2.09
CA ALA A 6 -2.58 19.43 3.34
C ALA A 6 -1.72 18.17 3.18
N PRO A 7 -2.14 17.12 2.46
CA PRO A 7 -1.33 15.92 2.29
C PRO A 7 -0.02 16.20 1.53
N SER A 8 -0.08 16.99 0.46
CA SER A 8 1.11 17.34 -0.34
C SER A 8 2.09 18.19 0.48
N PHE A 9 1.57 19.15 1.23
CA PHE A 9 2.39 20.01 2.10
C PHE A 9 3.05 19.19 3.22
N ALA A 10 2.31 18.28 3.86
CA ALA A 10 2.84 17.39 4.87
C ALA A 10 3.96 16.50 4.30
N CYS A 11 3.77 15.94 3.10
CA CYS A 11 4.81 15.14 2.45
C CYS A 11 6.07 15.94 2.16
N LEU A 12 5.97 17.17 1.66
CA LEU A 12 7.10 18.05 1.39
C LEU A 12 7.84 18.41 2.68
N PHE A 13 7.09 18.77 3.73
CA PHE A 13 7.66 19.09 5.04
C PHE A 13 8.43 17.88 5.60
N MET A 14 7.84 16.70 5.60
CA MET A 14 8.47 15.48 6.10
C MET A 14 9.71 15.11 5.28
N THR A 15 9.66 15.25 3.96
CA THR A 15 10.84 14.98 3.11
C THR A 15 12.01 15.88 3.47
N LYS A 16 11.76 17.19 3.71
CA LYS A 16 12.80 18.14 4.13
C LYS A 16 13.35 17.80 5.52
N LEU A 17 12.47 17.47 6.46
CA LEU A 17 12.84 17.08 7.81
C LEU A 17 13.72 15.82 7.79
N GLU A 18 13.30 14.78 7.07
CA GLU A 18 14.03 13.52 6.95
C GLU A 18 15.43 13.72 6.36
N GLN A 19 15.54 14.52 5.31
CA GLN A 19 16.84 14.80 4.70
C GLN A 19 17.79 15.47 5.69
N GLN A 20 17.32 16.47 6.42
CA GLN A 20 18.12 17.15 7.43
C GLN A 20 18.54 16.22 8.57
N VAL A 21 17.61 15.38 9.05
CA VAL A 21 17.87 14.42 10.12
C VAL A 21 18.90 13.37 9.68
N ILE A 22 18.71 12.78 8.51
CA ILE A 22 19.62 11.74 7.99
C ILE A 22 20.99 12.32 7.68
N ASP A 23 21.05 13.54 7.14
CA ASP A 23 22.32 14.18 6.78
C ASP A 23 23.14 14.60 8.02
N SER A 24 22.48 14.96 9.12
CA SER A 24 23.14 15.35 10.38
C SER A 24 23.48 14.15 11.28
N ALA A 25 22.95 12.95 10.99
CA ALA A 25 23.17 11.77 11.81
C ALA A 25 24.60 11.23 11.68
N SER A 26 25.23 10.87 12.81
CA SER A 26 26.54 10.22 12.86
C SER A 26 26.54 8.82 12.24
N CYS A 27 25.42 8.11 12.37
CA CYS A 27 25.17 6.80 11.76
C CYS A 27 23.86 6.84 10.98
N ARG A 28 23.88 6.32 9.76
CA ARG A 28 22.72 6.35 8.86
C ARG A 28 22.18 4.93 8.63
N PRO A 29 20.83 4.78 8.49
CA PRO A 29 20.25 3.53 8.04
C PRO A 29 20.72 3.23 6.61
N TRP A 30 20.81 1.94 6.28
CA TRP A 30 21.15 1.50 4.91
C TRP A 30 20.01 1.79 3.93
N ILE A 31 18.74 1.60 4.37
CA ILE A 31 17.52 1.88 3.63
C ILE A 31 16.62 2.73 4.53
N TRP A 32 15.94 3.71 3.92
CA TRP A 32 14.93 4.53 4.56
C TRP A 32 13.80 4.79 3.57
N TRP A 33 12.64 4.21 3.85
CA TRP A 33 11.44 4.36 3.04
C TRP A 33 10.29 4.86 3.89
N ARG A 34 9.62 5.92 3.44
CA ARG A 34 8.46 6.45 4.10
C ARG A 34 7.21 6.29 3.24
N TYR A 35 6.13 5.84 3.86
CA TYR A 35 4.79 5.86 3.31
C TYR A 35 3.89 6.67 4.25
N ILE A 36 3.62 7.94 3.89
CA ILE A 36 2.87 8.94 4.68
C ILE A 36 3.53 9.15 6.05
N ASP A 37 3.04 8.49 7.09
CA ASP A 37 3.48 8.53 8.49
C ASP A 37 4.28 7.29 8.93
N ASP A 38 4.15 6.20 8.21
CA ASP A 38 4.89 4.97 8.48
C ASP A 38 6.26 4.96 7.80
N ILE A 39 7.30 4.58 8.53
CA ILE A 39 8.67 4.51 8.03
C ILE A 39 9.19 3.07 8.19
N PHE A 40 9.75 2.54 7.11
CA PHE A 40 10.53 1.32 7.11
C PHE A 40 12.00 1.64 6.87
N PHE A 41 12.86 1.15 7.74
CA PHE A 41 14.29 1.30 7.54
C PHE A 41 15.07 0.02 7.87
N VAL A 42 16.24 -0.12 7.28
CA VAL A 42 17.15 -1.25 7.54
C VAL A 42 18.39 -0.74 8.24
N TRP A 43 18.66 -1.34 9.41
CA TRP A 43 19.82 -1.03 10.22
C TRP A 43 20.84 -2.18 10.11
N THR A 44 22.10 -1.87 9.82
CA THR A 44 23.17 -2.85 9.59
C THR A 44 24.29 -2.79 10.63
N ARG A 45 24.12 -1.94 11.64
CA ARG A 45 25.11 -1.72 12.70
C ARG A 45 24.59 -2.23 14.03
N GLU A 46 25.36 -2.01 15.09
CA GLU A 46 25.01 -2.41 16.45
C GLU A 46 23.74 -1.71 16.96
N GLU A 47 23.04 -2.35 17.88
CA GLU A 47 21.79 -1.87 18.46
C GLU A 47 21.95 -0.56 19.22
N VAL A 48 23.11 -0.35 19.88
CA VAL A 48 23.41 0.92 20.56
C VAL A 48 23.38 2.09 19.58
N GLY A 49 23.93 1.90 18.39
CA GLY A 49 23.86 2.92 17.32
C GLY A 49 22.44 3.19 16.83
N LEU A 50 21.56 2.17 16.83
CA LEU A 50 20.16 2.32 16.51
C LEU A 50 19.44 3.22 17.51
N HIS A 51 19.60 2.96 18.81
CA HIS A 51 19.00 3.80 19.85
C HIS A 51 19.49 5.24 19.77
N THR A 52 20.80 5.44 19.58
CA THR A 52 21.39 6.77 19.40
C THR A 52 20.78 7.49 18.19
N PHE A 53 20.54 6.77 17.09
CA PHE A 53 19.89 7.32 15.91
C PHE A 53 18.42 7.70 16.18
N ILE A 54 17.66 6.85 16.89
CA ILE A 54 16.27 7.12 17.26
C ILE A 54 16.17 8.34 18.19
N ASP A 55 17.07 8.48 19.15
CA ASP A 55 17.14 9.64 20.03
C ASP A 55 17.48 10.91 19.23
N HIS A 56 18.41 10.80 18.28
CA HIS A 56 18.77 11.90 17.39
C HIS A 56 17.56 12.39 16.58
N ILE A 57 16.84 11.50 15.90
CA ILE A 57 15.66 11.90 15.12
C ILE A 57 14.55 12.51 15.99
N ASN A 58 14.40 12.00 17.23
CA ASN A 58 13.42 12.51 18.17
C ASN A 58 13.82 13.85 18.83
N SER A 59 15.10 14.20 18.82
CA SER A 59 15.59 15.50 19.29
C SER A 59 15.42 16.60 18.26
N PHE A 60 15.31 16.25 16.98
CA PHE A 60 15.42 17.18 15.87
C PHE A 60 14.23 18.14 15.73
N HIS A 61 13.03 17.70 16.05
CA HIS A 61 11.81 18.53 15.96
C HIS A 61 11.03 18.53 17.28
N ARG A 62 10.49 19.70 17.64
CA ARG A 62 9.81 19.88 18.93
C ARG A 62 8.56 19.01 19.06
N THR A 63 7.74 18.93 18.02
CA THR A 63 6.40 18.31 18.05
C THR A 63 6.33 16.98 17.33
N ILE A 64 7.26 16.69 16.41
CA ILE A 64 7.27 15.42 15.69
C ILE A 64 8.14 14.44 16.46
N LYS A 65 7.54 13.32 16.83
CA LYS A 65 8.20 12.22 17.54
C LYS A 65 7.95 10.92 16.83
N PHE A 66 8.97 10.08 16.77
CA PHE A 66 8.93 8.77 16.15
C PHE A 66 8.92 7.69 17.24
N THR A 67 8.00 6.78 17.13
CA THR A 67 8.02 5.50 17.86
C THR A 67 8.64 4.45 16.97
N SER A 68 9.43 3.56 17.51
CA SER A 68 10.11 2.53 16.74
C SER A 68 9.83 1.15 17.31
N ASP A 69 9.65 0.19 16.42
CA ASP A 69 9.64 -1.23 16.70
C ASP A 69 10.67 -1.89 15.80
N PHE A 70 11.55 -2.72 16.34
CA PHE A 70 12.62 -3.36 15.59
C PHE A 70 12.79 -4.81 16.00
N SER A 71 13.18 -5.62 15.07
CA SER A 71 13.48 -7.03 15.28
C SER A 71 14.52 -7.50 14.27
N PRO A 72 15.48 -8.35 14.69
CA PRO A 72 16.46 -8.92 13.77
C PRO A 72 15.88 -10.01 12.85
N GLU A 73 14.71 -10.55 13.16
CA GLU A 73 14.11 -11.68 12.44
C GLU A 73 12.94 -11.29 11.55
N LYS A 74 12.03 -10.48 12.07
CA LYS A 74 10.81 -10.10 11.34
C LYS A 74 10.28 -8.75 11.79
N THR A 75 9.71 -8.00 10.86
CA THR A 75 8.97 -6.77 11.15
C THR A 75 7.76 -6.63 10.24
N ASN A 76 6.77 -5.87 10.69
CA ASN A 76 5.59 -5.57 9.91
C ASN A 76 5.68 -4.14 9.38
N PHE A 77 5.41 -3.96 8.11
CA PHE A 77 5.29 -2.65 7.50
C PHE A 77 4.06 -2.60 6.61
N LEU A 78 3.12 -1.72 6.94
CA LEU A 78 1.80 -1.63 6.31
C LEU A 78 1.06 -2.98 6.37
N ASP A 79 0.87 -3.62 5.25
CA ASP A 79 0.21 -4.91 5.09
C ASP A 79 1.19 -6.06 4.75
N VAL A 80 2.47 -5.83 4.98
CA VAL A 80 3.53 -6.80 4.69
C VAL A 80 4.30 -7.16 5.95
N THR A 81 4.45 -8.45 6.22
CA THR A 81 5.47 -8.96 7.15
C THR A 81 6.73 -9.26 6.35
N VAL A 82 7.82 -8.61 6.70
CA VAL A 82 9.17 -8.89 6.18
C VAL A 82 9.87 -9.81 7.16
N LYS A 83 10.39 -10.95 6.68
CA LYS A 83 11.13 -11.93 7.49
C LYS A 83 12.54 -12.09 6.92
N LYS A 84 13.50 -12.23 7.81
CA LYS A 84 14.88 -12.60 7.47
C LYS A 84 15.06 -14.08 7.73
N GLU A 85 15.34 -14.85 6.69
CA GLU A 85 15.58 -16.28 6.76
C GLU A 85 17.01 -16.57 6.30
N SER A 86 17.90 -16.91 7.24
CA SER A 86 19.31 -17.22 6.96
C SER A 86 19.98 -16.23 6.00
N ASN A 87 19.88 -16.43 4.70
CA ASN A 87 20.52 -15.62 3.66
C ASN A 87 19.54 -14.96 2.68
N ARG A 88 18.26 -14.96 2.98
CA ARG A 88 17.24 -14.32 2.12
C ARG A 88 16.20 -13.58 2.94
N ILE A 89 15.53 -12.62 2.28
CA ILE A 89 14.37 -11.91 2.82
C ILE A 89 13.12 -12.50 2.16
N THR A 90 12.16 -12.89 2.99
CA THR A 90 10.84 -13.34 2.55
C THR A 90 9.77 -12.37 3.01
N THR A 91 8.69 -12.30 2.24
CA THR A 91 7.57 -11.42 2.53
C THR A 91 6.26 -12.20 2.51
N THR A 92 5.36 -11.88 3.43
CA THR A 92 4.02 -12.45 3.49
C THR A 92 3.00 -11.39 3.91
N LEU A 93 1.71 -11.67 3.74
CA LEU A 93 0.67 -10.73 4.14
C LEU A 93 0.64 -10.57 5.66
N TYR A 94 0.67 -9.34 6.12
CA TYR A 94 0.32 -8.97 7.49
C TYR A 94 -1.15 -8.57 7.56
N THR A 95 -1.88 -9.19 8.46
CA THR A 95 -3.27 -8.83 8.76
C THR A 95 -3.35 -8.30 10.18
N LYS A 96 -3.83 -7.08 10.35
CA LYS A 96 -4.01 -6.51 11.68
C LYS A 96 -5.00 -7.36 12.49
N PRO A 97 -4.80 -7.55 13.80
CA PRO A 97 -5.74 -8.30 14.65
C PRO A 97 -7.17 -7.75 14.63
N THR A 98 -7.32 -6.47 14.31
CA THR A 98 -8.62 -5.77 14.20
C THR A 98 -9.28 -5.92 12.83
N ASP A 99 -8.61 -6.54 11.84
CA ASP A 99 -9.18 -6.73 10.50
C ASP A 99 -10.29 -7.79 10.55
N THR A 100 -11.49 -7.40 10.19
CA THR A 100 -12.67 -8.25 10.15
C THR A 100 -12.94 -8.85 8.76
N HIS A 101 -12.09 -8.61 7.78
CA HIS A 101 -12.23 -9.05 6.39
C HIS A 101 -13.58 -8.69 5.74
N GLN A 102 -14.08 -7.48 6.03
CA GLN A 102 -15.37 -6.96 5.56
C GLN A 102 -15.32 -6.56 4.09
N TYR A 103 -15.17 -7.54 3.20
CA TYR A 103 -15.29 -7.31 1.77
C TYR A 103 -16.70 -6.86 1.37
N LEU A 104 -16.79 -6.14 0.25
CA LEU A 104 -18.06 -5.69 -0.30
C LEU A 104 -19.02 -6.87 -0.54
N HIS A 105 -20.23 -6.78 -0.02
CA HIS A 105 -21.23 -7.84 -0.18
C HIS A 105 -21.70 -7.93 -1.64
N SER A 106 -21.95 -9.15 -2.15
CA SER A 106 -22.37 -9.37 -3.53
C SER A 106 -23.71 -8.72 -3.89
N SER A 107 -24.63 -8.59 -2.93
CA SER A 107 -25.94 -7.93 -3.11
C SER A 107 -25.92 -6.42 -2.90
N SER A 108 -24.76 -5.81 -2.63
CA SER A 108 -24.66 -4.35 -2.45
C SER A 108 -25.06 -3.58 -3.73
N CYS A 109 -25.49 -2.33 -3.57
CA CYS A 109 -25.90 -1.47 -4.68
C CYS A 109 -24.76 -1.00 -5.61
N HIS A 110 -23.51 -1.40 -5.32
CA HIS A 110 -22.37 -1.00 -6.12
C HIS A 110 -22.42 -1.56 -7.54
N PRO A 111 -21.82 -0.88 -8.52
CA PRO A 111 -21.73 -1.34 -9.90
C PRO A 111 -21.17 -2.77 -9.99
N ARG A 112 -21.64 -3.55 -10.96
CA ARG A 112 -21.26 -4.96 -11.12
C ARG A 112 -19.73 -5.15 -11.21
N HIS A 113 -19.04 -4.32 -11.98
CA HIS A 113 -17.59 -4.41 -12.17
C HIS A 113 -16.81 -4.22 -10.86
N CYS A 114 -17.27 -3.36 -9.94
CA CYS A 114 -16.65 -3.20 -8.61
C CYS A 114 -16.72 -4.51 -7.81
N LYS A 115 -17.83 -5.22 -7.89
CA LYS A 115 -18.02 -6.51 -7.17
C LYS A 115 -17.27 -7.67 -7.83
N THR A 116 -17.32 -7.78 -9.15
CA THR A 116 -16.67 -8.90 -9.86
C THR A 116 -15.14 -8.80 -9.90
N GLY A 117 -14.59 -7.57 -9.78
CA GLY A 117 -13.15 -7.34 -9.77
C GLY A 117 -12.46 -7.68 -8.46
N ILE A 118 -13.19 -7.77 -7.33
CA ILE A 118 -12.58 -7.91 -5.99
C ILE A 118 -11.73 -9.17 -5.89
N ALA A 119 -12.24 -10.32 -6.31
CA ALA A 119 -11.52 -11.58 -6.19
C ALA A 119 -10.18 -11.56 -6.94
N TYR A 120 -10.17 -11.03 -8.15
CA TYR A 120 -8.96 -10.91 -8.95
C TYR A 120 -7.97 -9.91 -8.35
N SER A 121 -8.42 -8.72 -7.99
CA SER A 121 -7.55 -7.66 -7.47
C SER A 121 -6.93 -8.04 -6.13
N GLN A 122 -7.69 -8.68 -5.23
CA GLN A 122 -7.16 -9.16 -3.96
C GLN A 122 -6.20 -10.33 -4.14
N ALA A 123 -6.49 -11.29 -5.00
CA ALA A 123 -5.56 -12.36 -5.31
C ALA A 123 -4.26 -11.83 -5.93
N LEU A 124 -4.35 -10.85 -6.83
CA LEU A 124 -3.18 -10.19 -7.43
C LEU A 124 -2.33 -9.46 -6.39
N ARG A 125 -2.98 -8.77 -5.43
CA ARG A 125 -2.30 -8.16 -4.29
C ARG A 125 -1.55 -9.20 -3.46
N LEU A 126 -2.17 -10.34 -3.14
CA LEU A 126 -1.52 -11.44 -2.43
C LEU A 126 -0.31 -11.97 -3.20
N ARG A 127 -0.41 -12.13 -4.53
CA ARG A 127 0.70 -12.59 -5.38
C ARG A 127 1.89 -11.64 -5.37
N ARG A 128 1.65 -10.34 -5.25
CA ARG A 128 2.70 -9.31 -5.09
C ARG A 128 3.37 -9.39 -3.73
N ILE A 129 2.58 -9.54 -2.67
CA ILE A 129 3.05 -9.49 -1.28
C ILE A 129 3.82 -10.76 -0.92
N CYS A 130 3.25 -11.95 -1.19
CA CYS A 130 3.84 -13.22 -0.78
C CYS A 130 5.02 -13.60 -1.69
N SER A 131 6.21 -13.78 -1.10
CA SER A 131 7.38 -14.27 -1.82
C SER A 131 7.36 -15.79 -2.01
N GLU A 132 6.73 -16.51 -1.07
CA GLU A 132 6.63 -17.96 -1.09
C GLU A 132 5.24 -18.41 -1.57
N ASP A 133 5.22 -19.45 -2.42
CA ASP A 133 3.97 -19.99 -2.96
C ASP A 133 3.09 -20.62 -1.87
N SER A 134 3.67 -21.23 -0.85
CA SER A 134 2.94 -21.79 0.29
C SER A 134 2.10 -20.76 1.01
N ASP A 135 2.69 -19.59 1.30
CA ASP A 135 2.03 -18.46 1.94
C ASP A 135 0.93 -17.90 1.03
N PHE A 136 1.24 -17.72 -0.25
CA PHE A 136 0.28 -17.26 -1.25
C PHE A 136 -0.96 -18.16 -1.29
N PHE A 137 -0.80 -19.48 -1.44
CA PHE A 137 -1.92 -20.40 -1.52
C PHE A 137 -2.73 -20.48 -0.22
N SER A 138 -2.08 -20.31 0.94
CA SER A 138 -2.77 -20.23 2.23
C SER A 138 -3.68 -19.01 2.29
N HIS A 139 -3.16 -17.83 1.96
CA HIS A 139 -3.92 -16.58 1.97
C HIS A 139 -5.04 -16.56 0.91
N VAL A 140 -4.81 -17.12 -0.26
CA VAL A 140 -5.84 -17.26 -1.31
C VAL A 140 -7.00 -18.13 -0.86
N ARG A 141 -6.73 -19.22 -0.12
CA ARG A 141 -7.78 -20.07 0.45
C ARG A 141 -8.66 -19.30 1.43
N ASN A 142 -8.04 -18.51 2.30
CA ASN A 142 -8.76 -17.64 3.24
C ASN A 142 -9.56 -16.56 2.51
N LEU A 143 -8.99 -15.92 1.49
CA LEU A 143 -9.67 -14.94 0.66
C LEU A 143 -10.94 -15.53 0.03
N LYS A 144 -10.85 -16.75 -0.54
CA LYS A 144 -12.01 -17.45 -1.11
C LYS A 144 -13.09 -17.66 -0.07
N SER A 145 -12.73 -18.13 1.13
CA SER A 145 -13.68 -18.34 2.23
C SER A 145 -14.40 -17.04 2.60
N HIS A 146 -13.66 -15.95 2.80
CA HIS A 146 -14.23 -14.64 3.15
C HIS A 146 -15.16 -14.09 2.06
N LEU A 147 -14.77 -14.20 0.79
CA LEU A 147 -15.62 -13.73 -0.32
C LEU A 147 -16.90 -14.56 -0.46
N CYS A 148 -16.82 -15.89 -0.30
CA CYS A 148 -18.01 -16.74 -0.31
C CYS A 148 -18.95 -16.41 0.86
N ALA A 149 -18.42 -16.16 2.05
CA ALA A 149 -19.21 -15.71 3.20
C ALA A 149 -19.90 -14.33 2.96
N ARG A 150 -19.35 -13.51 2.05
CA ARG A 150 -19.95 -12.24 1.59
C ARG A 150 -20.88 -12.40 0.38
N GLY A 151 -21.29 -13.64 0.07
CA GLY A 151 -22.25 -13.96 -0.99
C GLY A 151 -21.71 -13.97 -2.41
N HIS A 152 -20.39 -13.91 -2.61
CA HIS A 152 -19.80 -14.05 -3.94
C HIS A 152 -19.86 -15.51 -4.40
N GLY A 153 -20.21 -15.75 -5.66
CA GLY A 153 -20.32 -17.10 -6.22
C GLY A 153 -18.98 -17.83 -6.23
N ALA A 154 -18.90 -18.99 -5.58
CA ALA A 154 -17.67 -19.75 -5.39
C ALA A 154 -16.93 -20.09 -6.70
N ARG A 155 -17.68 -20.36 -7.79
CA ARG A 155 -17.11 -20.61 -9.12
C ARG A 155 -16.41 -19.37 -9.69
N ALA A 156 -17.09 -18.23 -9.68
CA ALA A 156 -16.53 -16.97 -10.20
C ALA A 156 -15.29 -16.52 -9.40
N VAL A 157 -15.32 -16.68 -8.08
CA VAL A 157 -14.16 -16.41 -7.21
C VAL A 157 -13.00 -17.34 -7.57
N GLN A 158 -13.27 -18.65 -7.75
CA GLN A 158 -12.22 -19.60 -8.11
C GLN A 158 -11.62 -19.32 -9.49
N GLU A 159 -12.43 -18.99 -10.48
CA GLU A 159 -11.96 -18.62 -11.82
C GLU A 159 -11.07 -17.38 -11.80
N ALA A 160 -11.42 -16.36 -11.00
CA ALA A 160 -10.61 -15.17 -10.81
C ALA A 160 -9.25 -15.48 -10.14
N ILE A 161 -9.26 -16.33 -9.11
CA ILE A 161 -8.06 -16.80 -8.41
C ILE A 161 -7.16 -17.60 -9.37
N ASN A 162 -7.70 -18.54 -10.13
CA ASN A 162 -6.94 -19.37 -11.06
C ASN A 162 -6.18 -18.54 -12.09
N ARG A 163 -6.77 -17.45 -12.59
CA ARG A 163 -6.09 -16.50 -13.49
C ARG A 163 -4.87 -15.87 -12.85
N VAL A 164 -4.90 -15.62 -11.55
CA VAL A 164 -3.73 -15.04 -10.84
C VAL A 164 -2.70 -16.13 -10.52
N CYS A 165 -3.14 -17.34 -10.18
CA CYS A 165 -2.23 -18.46 -9.91
C CYS A 165 -1.35 -18.82 -11.12
N SER A 166 -1.82 -18.57 -12.34
CA SER A 166 -1.03 -18.78 -13.55
C SER A 166 0.04 -17.72 -13.82
N LEU A 167 -0.01 -16.59 -13.10
CA LEU A 167 0.94 -15.49 -13.27
C LEU A 167 2.18 -15.71 -12.39
N PRO A 168 3.40 -15.71 -12.95
CA PRO A 168 4.62 -15.71 -12.14
C PRO A 168 4.75 -14.40 -11.37
N ARG A 169 5.25 -14.48 -10.13
CA ARG A 169 5.39 -13.29 -9.28
C ARG A 169 6.28 -12.22 -9.91
N SER A 170 7.34 -12.62 -10.62
CA SER A 170 8.25 -11.70 -11.33
C SER A 170 7.51 -10.82 -12.35
N GLU A 171 6.56 -11.38 -13.07
CA GLU A 171 5.74 -10.65 -14.04
C GLU A 171 4.78 -9.67 -13.33
N VAL A 172 4.20 -10.09 -12.20
CA VAL A 172 3.28 -9.27 -11.41
C VAL A 172 3.98 -8.12 -10.71
N LEU A 173 5.28 -8.27 -10.38
CA LEU A 173 6.14 -7.23 -9.82
C LEU A 173 6.80 -6.37 -10.88
N GLY A 174 6.91 -6.87 -12.12
CA GLY A 174 7.47 -6.11 -13.22
C GLY A 174 6.72 -4.78 -13.36
N GLN A 175 7.45 -3.68 -13.29
CA GLN A 175 6.93 -2.42 -13.78
C GLN A 175 6.62 -2.66 -15.26
N LYS A 176 5.36 -2.44 -15.67
CA LYS A 176 5.11 -2.19 -17.09
C LYS A 176 6.10 -1.10 -17.46
N SER A 177 7.08 -1.41 -18.29
CA SER A 177 7.83 -0.36 -18.97
C SER A 177 6.75 0.50 -19.62
N ASN A 178 6.48 1.66 -19.05
CA ASN A 178 5.85 2.69 -19.82
C ASN A 178 6.83 2.90 -20.95
N ASN A 179 6.54 2.34 -22.13
CA ASN A 179 7.06 2.89 -23.34
C ASN A 179 6.62 4.33 -23.26
N ASP A 180 7.54 5.19 -22.89
CA ASP A 180 7.41 6.63 -22.93
C ASP A 180 7.30 7.06 -24.42
N GLU A 181 6.18 6.77 -25.01
CA GLU A 181 5.59 7.76 -25.90
C GLU A 181 5.11 8.85 -24.95
N THR A 182 5.78 9.97 -24.98
CA THR A 182 5.43 11.21 -24.32
C THR A 182 4.08 11.67 -24.85
N ILE A 183 3.03 10.99 -24.41
CA ILE A 183 1.67 11.51 -24.51
C ILE A 183 1.63 12.64 -23.50
N GLU A 184 1.71 13.87 -23.97
CA GLU A 184 1.37 15.06 -23.18
C GLU A 184 0.05 14.76 -22.47
N ARG A 185 0.13 14.44 -21.19
CA ARG A 185 -1.06 14.23 -20.37
C ARG A 185 -1.67 15.60 -20.10
N VAL A 186 -2.55 16.02 -20.98
CA VAL A 186 -3.43 17.15 -20.71
C VAL A 186 -4.23 16.77 -19.48
N PRO A 187 -4.18 17.53 -18.37
CA PRO A 187 -4.96 17.22 -17.17
C PRO A 187 -6.43 17.33 -17.54
N LEU A 188 -7.10 16.18 -17.62
CA LEU A 188 -8.54 16.14 -17.82
C LEU A 188 -9.18 16.40 -16.46
N PHE A 189 -9.66 17.60 -16.24
CA PHE A 189 -10.52 17.90 -15.10
C PHE A 189 -11.91 17.31 -15.40
N THR A 190 -12.14 16.08 -14.97
CA THR A 190 -13.50 15.55 -14.91
C THR A 190 -14.19 16.17 -13.69
N THR A 191 -15.01 17.19 -13.91
CA THR A 191 -15.96 17.62 -12.89
C THR A 191 -16.89 16.44 -12.57
N PRO A 192 -17.12 16.09 -11.30
CA PRO A 192 -18.10 15.07 -10.97
C PRO A 192 -19.46 15.52 -11.48
N TYR A 193 -20.18 14.60 -12.08
CA TYR A 193 -21.52 14.70 -12.63
C TYR A 193 -22.41 15.67 -11.84
N LEU A 194 -22.58 16.90 -12.32
CA LEU A 194 -23.77 17.69 -12.08
C LEU A 194 -24.72 17.39 -13.24
N GLN A 195 -25.65 16.44 -13.02
CA GLN A 195 -26.86 16.39 -13.85
C GLN A 195 -27.61 17.70 -13.61
N TYR A 196 -27.43 18.68 -14.50
CA TYR A 196 -28.33 19.81 -14.54
C TYR A 196 -29.69 19.29 -14.97
N PRO A 197 -30.79 19.66 -14.27
CA PRO A 197 -32.12 19.42 -14.77
C PRO A 197 -32.22 20.12 -16.13
N SER A 198 -32.68 19.40 -17.12
CA SER A 198 -32.93 19.91 -18.47
C SER A 198 -33.85 21.13 -18.39
N GLY A 199 -33.32 22.35 -18.46
CA GLY A 199 -34.12 23.57 -18.39
C GLY A 199 -33.38 24.89 -18.20
N LEU A 200 -32.07 24.89 -17.96
CA LEU A 200 -31.28 26.11 -17.78
C LEU A 200 -30.21 26.24 -18.87
N SER A 201 -30.63 26.59 -20.06
CA SER A 201 -29.75 26.84 -21.20
C SER A 201 -29.44 28.33 -21.38
N HIS A 202 -29.18 29.11 -20.35
CA HIS A 202 -28.61 30.45 -20.47
C HIS A 202 -28.04 30.93 -19.12
N LEU A 203 -26.74 30.76 -18.94
CA LEU A 203 -25.96 31.63 -18.07
C LEU A 203 -24.70 32.08 -18.82
N PRO A 204 -24.34 33.37 -18.79
CA PRO A 204 -23.22 33.91 -19.56
C PRO A 204 -21.89 33.49 -18.96
N HIS A 205 -20.92 33.29 -19.84
CA HIS A 205 -19.52 33.09 -19.53
C HIS A 205 -18.93 34.28 -18.75
N PHE A 206 -18.36 34.01 -17.58
CA PHE A 206 -17.35 34.83 -16.94
C PHE A 206 -16.02 34.11 -16.96
#